data_3ab5e10148b4c0efb4aed82a8b4e44c1
#
_entry.id   3ab5e10148b4c0efb4aed82a8b4e44c1
#
_cell.length_a   1.000
_cell.length_b   1.000
_cell.length_c   1.000
_cell.angle_alpha   90.00
_cell.angle_beta   90.00
_cell.angle_gamma   90.00
#
_symmetry.space_group_name_H-M   'P 1'
#
loop_
_entity.id
_entity.type
_entity.pdbx_description
1 polymer ?
#
loop_
_entity_poly.entity_id
_entity_poly.type
_entity_poly.pdbx_seq_one_letter_code
_entity_poly.pdbx_strand_id
1 'polypeptide(L)'
;SSEYNGQTIGGGYKNTTSDYFSTVSGGYRNTSTGCSSTIGGGSANTSFGDASTVSGGGNNKSIGAGSTIGGGVNNIASGGTSFIGGGSYNTTSGDTSFIGGGSRNTSSGNYSSVGGGYYNTSIGLHSFIGGGCNNTTSQFGTAILGGVNNKPGNFCEVMIVGNNITANTGSSTFVNRLSIMNIPTSSAGLPTGAVYSDSCVLKIV
;
A
#
# COMPACT_ATOMS: atom_id res chain seq x y z
N SER A 1 -29.60 9.03 -33.25
CA SER A 1 -28.54 8.02 -33.35
C SER A 1 -28.47 7.29 -32.01
N SER A 2 -28.82 6.01 -31.99
CA SER A 2 -28.59 5.16 -30.84
C SER A 2 -27.05 5.00 -30.68
N GLU A 3 -26.46 5.75 -29.76
CA GLU A 3 -25.08 5.52 -29.40
C GLU A 3 -25.02 4.14 -28.74
N TYR A 4 -24.29 3.23 -29.35
CA TYR A 4 -23.99 1.93 -28.78
C TYR A 4 -23.01 2.17 -27.64
N ASN A 5 -23.48 2.13 -26.41
CA ASN A 5 -22.64 2.38 -25.23
C ASN A 5 -21.63 1.26 -24.93
N GLY A 6 -21.62 0.18 -25.70
CA GLY A 6 -20.67 -0.94 -25.57
C GLY A 6 -20.67 -1.64 -24.21
N GLN A 7 -21.73 -1.52 -23.45
CA GLN A 7 -21.88 -2.14 -22.12
C GLN A 7 -22.02 -3.66 -22.23
N THR A 8 -21.45 -4.40 -21.29
CA THR A 8 -21.51 -5.86 -21.28
C THR A 8 -21.85 -6.40 -19.90
N ILE A 9 -22.87 -7.27 -19.82
CA ILE A 9 -23.13 -8.13 -18.67
C ILE A 9 -23.14 -9.57 -19.18
N GLY A 10 -22.14 -10.37 -18.76
CA GLY A 10 -21.97 -11.76 -19.22
C GLY A 10 -22.94 -12.76 -18.56
N GLY A 11 -23.61 -12.37 -17.47
CA GLY A 11 -24.58 -13.23 -16.77
C GLY A 11 -24.76 -12.86 -15.29
N GLY A 12 -25.26 -13.81 -14.50
CA GLY A 12 -25.44 -13.64 -13.05
C GLY A 12 -26.79 -13.00 -12.67
N TYR A 13 -26.84 -12.34 -11.51
CA TYR A 13 -28.09 -11.79 -10.97
C TYR A 13 -27.91 -10.38 -10.41
N LYS A 14 -28.78 -9.45 -10.79
CA LYS A 14 -28.77 -8.05 -10.35
C LYS A 14 -27.47 -7.30 -10.61
N ASN A 15 -26.74 -7.62 -11.66
CA ASN A 15 -25.57 -6.85 -12.08
C ASN A 15 -26.01 -5.61 -12.88
N THR A 16 -25.27 -4.52 -12.78
CA THR A 16 -25.56 -3.24 -13.44
C THR A 16 -24.30 -2.69 -14.13
N THR A 17 -24.47 -2.20 -15.35
CA THR A 17 -23.51 -1.38 -16.09
C THR A 17 -24.24 -0.10 -16.54
N SER A 18 -23.59 1.06 -16.53
CA SER A 18 -24.28 2.30 -16.89
C SER A 18 -23.49 3.32 -17.72
N ASP A 19 -22.20 3.10 -17.93
CA ASP A 19 -21.39 4.03 -18.74
C ASP A 19 -20.70 3.31 -19.91
N TYR A 20 -20.08 4.09 -20.80
CA TYR A 20 -19.44 3.60 -22.02
C TYR A 20 -18.42 2.49 -21.73
N PHE A 21 -18.55 1.38 -22.49
CA PHE A 21 -17.65 0.23 -22.42
C PHE A 21 -17.51 -0.41 -21.04
N SER A 22 -18.43 -0.12 -20.09
CA SER A 22 -18.41 -0.76 -18.78
C SER A 22 -18.78 -2.24 -18.87
N THR A 23 -18.10 -3.08 -18.11
CA THR A 23 -18.26 -4.54 -18.19
C THR A 23 -18.43 -5.16 -16.81
N VAL A 24 -19.40 -6.07 -16.69
CA VAL A 24 -19.54 -7.03 -15.60
C VAL A 24 -19.59 -8.42 -16.20
N SER A 25 -18.56 -9.25 -15.99
CA SER A 25 -18.53 -10.61 -16.57
C SER A 25 -19.57 -11.54 -15.93
N GLY A 26 -19.98 -11.29 -14.69
CA GLY A 26 -21.04 -12.07 -14.02
C GLY A 26 -21.13 -11.81 -12.52
N GLY A 27 -21.70 -12.78 -11.78
CA GLY A 27 -21.80 -12.71 -10.32
C GLY A 27 -23.12 -12.13 -9.80
N TYR A 28 -23.10 -11.53 -8.60
CA TYR A 28 -24.28 -11.09 -7.89
C TYR A 28 -24.19 -9.64 -7.43
N ARG A 29 -25.11 -8.78 -7.83
CA ARG A 29 -25.19 -7.36 -7.42
C ARG A 29 -23.92 -6.54 -7.67
N ASN A 30 -23.18 -6.83 -8.72
CA ASN A 30 -22.03 -6.03 -9.11
C ASN A 30 -22.46 -4.79 -9.90
N THR A 31 -21.81 -3.66 -9.69
CA THR A 31 -22.14 -2.38 -10.32
C THR A 31 -20.92 -1.73 -10.94
N SER A 32 -20.85 -1.64 -12.27
CA SER A 32 -19.78 -1.04 -13.06
C SER A 32 -20.33 0.21 -13.75
N THR A 33 -19.92 1.41 -13.27
CA THR A 33 -20.50 2.69 -13.69
C THR A 33 -19.48 3.72 -14.18
N GLY A 34 -18.19 3.45 -14.11
CA GLY A 34 -17.17 4.29 -14.75
C GLY A 34 -16.99 3.94 -16.24
N CYS A 35 -16.60 4.90 -17.06
CA CYS A 35 -16.24 4.67 -18.46
C CYS A 35 -15.11 3.62 -18.54
N SER A 36 -15.29 2.60 -19.38
CA SER A 36 -14.34 1.48 -19.52
C SER A 36 -14.05 0.73 -18.22
N SER A 37 -14.89 0.85 -17.20
CA SER A 37 -14.71 0.14 -15.93
C SER A 37 -15.06 -1.34 -16.04
N THR A 38 -14.43 -2.18 -15.26
CA THR A 38 -14.58 -3.64 -15.36
C THR A 38 -14.76 -4.30 -14.00
N ILE A 39 -15.71 -5.23 -13.90
CA ILE A 39 -15.85 -6.17 -12.79
C ILE A 39 -15.81 -7.58 -13.35
N GLY A 40 -14.80 -8.38 -12.94
CA GLY A 40 -14.66 -9.77 -13.38
C GLY A 40 -15.70 -10.73 -12.79
N GLY A 41 -16.31 -10.37 -11.66
CA GLY A 41 -17.34 -11.19 -11.00
C GLY A 41 -17.45 -10.97 -9.51
N GLY A 42 -17.88 -11.98 -8.76
CA GLY A 42 -18.05 -11.90 -7.32
C GLY A 42 -19.39 -11.33 -6.86
N SER A 43 -19.41 -10.70 -5.68
CA SER A 43 -20.67 -10.23 -5.06
C SER A 43 -20.56 -8.80 -4.54
N ALA A 44 -21.50 -7.97 -4.89
CA ALA A 44 -21.65 -6.60 -4.40
C ALA A 44 -20.42 -5.70 -4.63
N ASN A 45 -19.64 -5.97 -5.66
CA ASN A 45 -18.50 -5.14 -6.02
C ASN A 45 -18.95 -3.90 -6.81
N THR A 46 -18.22 -2.80 -6.65
CA THR A 46 -18.47 -1.54 -7.37
C THR A 46 -17.19 -1.08 -8.07
N SER A 47 -17.29 -0.76 -9.36
CA SER A 47 -16.22 -0.14 -10.16
C SER A 47 -16.78 1.18 -10.70
N PHE A 48 -16.40 2.30 -10.08
CA PHE A 48 -16.98 3.62 -10.34
C PHE A 48 -16.04 4.54 -11.12
N GLY A 49 -14.75 4.48 -10.86
CA GLY A 49 -13.77 5.31 -11.56
C GLY A 49 -13.61 4.91 -13.03
N ASP A 50 -13.29 5.86 -13.89
CA ASP A 50 -12.96 5.58 -15.29
C ASP A 50 -11.78 4.62 -15.38
N ALA A 51 -11.87 3.64 -16.27
CA ALA A 51 -10.89 2.57 -16.42
C ALA A 51 -10.57 1.80 -15.12
N SER A 52 -11.44 1.90 -14.09
CA SER A 52 -11.23 1.18 -12.83
C SER A 52 -11.57 -0.31 -12.96
N THR A 53 -10.95 -1.14 -12.15
CA THR A 53 -11.11 -2.59 -12.22
C THR A 53 -11.32 -3.21 -10.84
N VAL A 54 -12.28 -4.14 -10.76
CA VAL A 54 -12.39 -5.09 -9.65
C VAL A 54 -12.40 -6.49 -10.25
N SER A 55 -11.35 -7.30 -10.02
CA SER A 55 -11.28 -8.64 -10.61
C SER A 55 -12.31 -9.61 -9.99
N GLY A 56 -12.70 -9.39 -8.73
CA GLY A 56 -13.70 -10.23 -8.06
C GLY A 56 -13.80 -10.01 -6.56
N GLY A 57 -14.23 -11.05 -5.84
CA GLY A 57 -14.40 -10.99 -4.38
C GLY A 57 -15.73 -10.43 -3.93
N GLY A 58 -15.78 -9.77 -2.76
CA GLY A 58 -17.03 -9.29 -2.16
C GLY A 58 -16.96 -7.86 -1.63
N ASN A 59 -17.92 -7.04 -1.97
CA ASN A 59 -18.09 -5.68 -1.45
C ASN A 59 -16.83 -4.78 -1.62
N ASN A 60 -16.07 -5.00 -2.69
CA ASN A 60 -14.93 -4.16 -3.03
C ASN A 60 -15.37 -2.92 -3.82
N LYS A 61 -14.71 -1.77 -3.62
CA LYS A 61 -15.05 -0.51 -4.27
C LYS A 61 -13.82 0.11 -4.93
N SER A 62 -13.76 0.13 -6.25
CA SER A 62 -12.74 0.80 -7.06
C SER A 62 -13.32 2.13 -7.55
N ILE A 63 -12.89 3.25 -6.93
CA ILE A 63 -13.52 4.57 -7.09
C ILE A 63 -12.62 5.54 -7.87
N GLY A 64 -11.31 5.47 -7.65
CA GLY A 64 -10.36 6.33 -8.35
C GLY A 64 -10.22 5.96 -9.83
N ALA A 65 -9.99 6.94 -10.70
CA ALA A 65 -9.71 6.66 -12.10
C ALA A 65 -8.46 5.78 -12.26
N GLY A 66 -8.56 4.72 -13.05
CA GLY A 66 -7.50 3.73 -13.21
C GLY A 66 -7.20 2.89 -11.96
N SER A 67 -7.98 3.02 -10.89
CA SER A 67 -7.75 2.23 -9.69
C SER A 67 -8.08 0.75 -9.90
N THR A 68 -7.39 -0.13 -9.18
CA THR A 68 -7.56 -1.57 -9.35
C THR A 68 -7.63 -2.30 -8.01
N ILE A 69 -8.58 -3.21 -7.87
CA ILE A 69 -8.66 -4.17 -6.77
C ILE A 69 -8.62 -5.57 -7.35
N GLY A 70 -7.57 -6.35 -6.99
CA GLY A 70 -7.39 -7.73 -7.45
C GLY A 70 -8.42 -8.70 -6.87
N GLY A 71 -8.99 -8.40 -5.71
CA GLY A 71 -10.02 -9.24 -5.08
C GLY A 71 -10.16 -9.01 -3.57
N GLY A 72 -10.56 -10.05 -2.85
CA GLY A 72 -10.75 -9.97 -1.40
C GLY A 72 -12.11 -9.42 -0.98
N VAL A 73 -12.20 -8.83 0.21
CA VAL A 73 -13.48 -8.41 0.80
C VAL A 73 -13.38 -7.03 1.43
N ASN A 74 -14.36 -6.16 1.16
CA ASN A 74 -14.46 -4.83 1.75
C ASN A 74 -13.22 -3.92 1.52
N ASN A 75 -12.54 -4.06 0.39
CA ASN A 75 -11.43 -3.20 0.04
C ASN A 75 -11.91 -1.95 -0.72
N ILE A 76 -11.25 -0.81 -0.51
CA ILE A 76 -11.60 0.48 -1.15
C ILE A 76 -10.36 1.08 -1.80
N ALA A 77 -10.38 1.27 -3.12
CA ALA A 77 -9.36 1.96 -3.89
C ALA A 77 -9.95 3.27 -4.43
N SER A 78 -9.62 4.40 -3.78
CA SER A 78 -10.18 5.70 -4.11
C SER A 78 -9.17 6.71 -4.67
N GLY A 79 -7.88 6.50 -4.49
CA GLY A 79 -6.85 7.29 -5.17
C GLY A 79 -6.76 6.99 -6.66
N GLY A 80 -6.40 7.97 -7.47
CA GLY A 80 -6.13 7.76 -8.90
C GLY A 80 -5.00 6.75 -9.11
N THR A 81 -5.17 5.82 -10.04
CA THR A 81 -4.18 4.75 -10.33
C THR A 81 -3.72 3.96 -9.10
N SER A 82 -4.51 3.96 -8.02
CA SER A 82 -4.18 3.20 -6.81
C SER A 82 -4.48 1.71 -6.97
N PHE A 83 -3.77 0.88 -6.21
CA PHE A 83 -3.85 -0.57 -6.35
C PHE A 83 -4.00 -1.27 -4.99
N ILE A 84 -4.93 -2.23 -4.92
CA ILE A 84 -5.05 -3.18 -3.82
C ILE A 84 -5.00 -4.59 -4.40
N GLY A 85 -3.98 -5.39 -4.05
CA GLY A 85 -3.86 -6.78 -4.53
C GLY A 85 -4.96 -7.69 -4.02
N GLY A 86 -5.41 -7.48 -2.78
CA GLY A 86 -6.47 -8.27 -2.15
C GLY A 86 -6.56 -8.10 -0.64
N GLY A 87 -6.96 -9.16 0.05
CA GLY A 87 -7.13 -9.14 1.51
C GLY A 87 -8.47 -8.56 1.95
N SER A 88 -8.53 -7.93 3.13
CA SER A 88 -9.79 -7.46 3.68
C SER A 88 -9.69 -6.10 4.36
N TYR A 89 -10.68 -5.25 4.14
CA TYR A 89 -10.77 -3.92 4.75
C TYR A 89 -9.54 -3.02 4.49
N ASN A 90 -8.86 -3.19 3.37
CA ASN A 90 -7.75 -2.33 2.98
C ASN A 90 -8.26 -1.09 2.24
N THR A 91 -7.61 0.06 2.45
CA THR A 91 -8.00 1.32 1.81
C THR A 91 -6.80 2.04 1.21
N THR A 92 -6.87 2.35 -0.07
CA THR A 92 -5.96 3.29 -0.74
C THR A 92 -6.71 4.57 -1.09
N SER A 93 -6.16 5.73 -0.71
CA SER A 93 -6.75 7.02 -1.05
C SER A 93 -5.74 8.03 -1.61
N GLY A 94 -4.45 7.79 -1.47
CA GLY A 94 -3.42 8.56 -2.16
C GLY A 94 -3.33 8.18 -3.65
N ASP A 95 -3.01 9.13 -4.50
CA ASP A 95 -2.76 8.84 -5.91
C ASP A 95 -1.52 7.94 -6.06
N THR A 96 -1.62 6.96 -6.96
CA THR A 96 -0.55 5.98 -7.19
C THR A 96 -0.16 5.23 -5.91
N SER A 97 -1.08 5.11 -4.94
CA SER A 97 -0.83 4.39 -3.70
C SER A 97 -1.05 2.88 -3.86
N PHE A 98 -0.36 2.10 -3.06
CA PHE A 98 -0.32 0.65 -3.20
C PHE A 98 -0.55 -0.08 -1.87
N ILE A 99 -1.38 -1.13 -1.90
CA ILE A 99 -1.47 -2.14 -0.84
C ILE A 99 -1.39 -3.52 -1.48
N GLY A 100 -0.36 -4.32 -1.13
CA GLY A 100 -0.21 -5.69 -1.65
C GLY A 100 -1.30 -6.64 -1.15
N GLY A 101 -1.74 -6.48 0.09
CA GLY A 101 -2.79 -7.31 0.71
C GLY A 101 -2.87 -7.15 2.22
N GLY A 102 -3.23 -8.22 2.91
CA GLY A 102 -3.39 -8.21 4.37
C GLY A 102 -4.76 -7.71 4.83
N SER A 103 -4.83 -7.14 6.03
CA SER A 103 -6.11 -6.70 6.58
C SER A 103 -6.02 -5.34 7.29
N ARG A 104 -6.99 -4.48 7.02
CA ARG A 104 -7.13 -3.17 7.65
C ARG A 104 -5.91 -2.25 7.46
N ASN A 105 -5.24 -2.38 6.33
CA ASN A 105 -4.15 -1.49 5.99
C ASN A 105 -4.67 -0.25 5.25
N THR A 106 -4.02 0.89 5.47
CA THR A 106 -4.34 2.16 4.83
C THR A 106 -3.11 2.74 4.15
N SER A 107 -3.24 3.14 2.89
CA SER A 107 -2.20 3.85 2.13
C SER A 107 -2.82 5.12 1.57
N SER A 108 -2.63 6.26 2.26
CA SER A 108 -3.31 7.52 1.94
C SER A 108 -2.38 8.65 1.48
N GLY A 109 -1.08 8.50 1.66
CA GLY A 109 -0.11 9.41 1.03
C GLY A 109 0.02 9.13 -0.47
N ASN A 110 0.22 10.17 -1.28
CA ASN A 110 0.53 9.96 -2.69
C ASN A 110 1.87 9.19 -2.82
N TYR A 111 1.91 8.23 -3.74
CA TYR A 111 3.06 7.32 -3.92
C TYR A 111 3.42 6.52 -2.66
N SER A 112 2.50 6.39 -1.70
CA SER A 112 2.74 5.59 -0.51
C SER A 112 2.45 4.12 -0.75
N SER A 113 3.13 3.24 -0.01
CA SER A 113 2.97 1.81 -0.20
C SER A 113 2.90 1.05 1.12
N VAL A 114 2.06 0.04 1.18
CA VAL A 114 2.01 -0.98 2.23
C VAL A 114 2.10 -2.35 1.59
N GLY A 115 3.17 -3.11 1.85
CA GLY A 115 3.33 -4.47 1.31
C GLY A 115 2.27 -5.44 1.80
N GLY A 116 1.83 -5.30 3.06
CA GLY A 116 0.78 -6.13 3.66
C GLY A 116 0.73 -6.02 5.18
N GLY A 117 0.29 -7.09 5.83
CA GLY A 117 0.21 -7.15 7.31
C GLY A 117 -1.14 -6.71 7.86
N TYR A 118 -1.16 -6.17 9.07
CA TYR A 118 -2.38 -5.86 9.81
C TYR A 118 -2.35 -4.47 10.45
N TYR A 119 -3.34 -3.64 10.20
CA TYR A 119 -3.45 -2.28 10.73
C TYR A 119 -2.24 -1.37 10.44
N ASN A 120 -1.58 -1.52 9.30
CA ASN A 120 -0.51 -0.61 8.91
C ASN A 120 -1.08 0.63 8.20
N THR A 121 -0.54 1.81 8.50
CA THR A 121 -1.03 3.08 7.97
C THR A 121 0.11 3.91 7.38
N SER A 122 0.11 4.09 6.06
CA SER A 122 1.10 4.86 5.31
C SER A 122 0.46 6.16 4.79
N ILE A 123 0.78 7.30 5.45
CA ILE A 123 0.17 8.61 5.19
C ILE A 123 1.17 9.56 4.51
N GLY A 124 2.44 9.43 4.83
CA GLY A 124 3.48 10.31 4.29
C GLY A 124 3.63 10.17 2.78
N LEU A 125 3.88 11.26 2.10
CA LEU A 125 4.25 11.26 0.68
C LEU A 125 5.53 10.42 0.47
N HIS A 126 5.54 9.53 -0.53
CA HIS A 126 6.64 8.58 -0.81
C HIS A 126 7.00 7.67 0.38
N SER A 127 6.06 7.39 1.28
CA SER A 127 6.34 6.52 2.43
C SER A 127 6.09 5.04 2.14
N PHE A 128 6.77 4.18 2.89
CA PHE A 128 6.74 2.74 2.68
C PHE A 128 6.61 1.97 4.00
N ILE A 129 5.69 1.00 4.04
CA ILE A 129 5.62 -0.02 5.09
C ILE A 129 5.71 -1.39 4.42
N GLY A 130 6.78 -2.16 4.70
CA GLY A 130 6.96 -3.50 4.15
C GLY A 130 5.91 -4.50 4.67
N GLY A 131 5.50 -4.35 5.93
CA GLY A 131 4.49 -5.21 6.56
C GLY A 131 4.50 -5.10 8.08
N GLY A 132 4.08 -6.17 8.76
CA GLY A 132 3.99 -6.20 10.22
C GLY A 132 2.63 -5.79 10.76
N CYS A 133 2.59 -5.21 11.96
CA CYS A 133 1.35 -4.89 12.64
C CYS A 133 1.39 -3.49 13.27
N ASN A 134 0.36 -2.70 13.03
CA ASN A 134 0.16 -1.40 13.65
C ASN A 134 1.35 -0.42 13.47
N ASN A 135 1.97 -0.44 12.29
CA ASN A 135 3.02 0.50 11.93
C ASN A 135 2.41 1.73 11.25
N THR A 136 2.96 2.91 11.51
CA THR A 136 2.48 4.16 10.91
C THR A 136 3.64 4.95 10.33
N THR A 137 3.52 5.38 9.07
CA THR A 137 4.39 6.38 8.45
C THR A 137 3.57 7.63 8.18
N SER A 138 3.95 8.76 8.78
CA SER A 138 3.20 10.02 8.67
C SER A 138 3.97 11.14 7.99
N GLN A 139 5.25 10.95 7.73
CA GLN A 139 6.15 11.98 7.22
C GLN A 139 6.74 11.58 5.86
N PHE A 140 7.22 12.57 5.11
CA PHE A 140 7.84 12.39 3.81
C PHE A 140 9.01 11.39 3.85
N GLY A 141 9.09 10.52 2.86
CA GLY A 141 10.23 9.63 2.64
C GLY A 141 10.49 8.61 3.76
N THR A 142 9.51 8.32 4.60
CA THR A 142 9.66 7.40 5.73
C THR A 142 9.48 5.95 5.30
N ALA A 143 10.36 5.06 5.76
CA ALA A 143 10.27 3.63 5.53
C ALA A 143 10.23 2.84 6.85
N ILE A 144 9.25 1.94 6.99
CA ILE A 144 9.23 0.92 8.03
C ILE A 144 9.29 -0.43 7.34
N LEU A 145 10.40 -1.17 7.48
CA LEU A 145 10.54 -2.46 6.79
C LEU A 145 9.67 -3.55 7.39
N GLY A 146 9.28 -3.41 8.65
CA GLY A 146 8.40 -4.36 9.33
C GLY A 146 8.38 -4.17 10.84
N GLY A 147 7.88 -5.19 11.54
CA GLY A 147 7.76 -5.17 13.00
C GLY A 147 6.40 -4.71 13.50
N VAL A 148 6.35 -4.23 14.74
CA VAL A 148 5.09 -3.91 15.44
C VAL A 148 5.17 -2.54 16.09
N ASN A 149 4.12 -1.73 15.97
CA ASN A 149 3.96 -0.44 16.65
C ASN A 149 5.08 0.57 16.38
N ASN A 150 5.59 0.63 15.17
CA ASN A 150 6.66 1.58 14.81
C ASN A 150 6.08 2.90 14.26
N LYS A 151 6.71 4.02 14.60
CA LYS A 151 6.30 5.37 14.17
C LYS A 151 7.51 6.26 13.87
N PRO A 152 7.47 7.11 12.84
CA PRO A 152 8.56 8.04 12.52
C PRO A 152 8.60 9.26 13.47
N GLY A 153 7.68 9.39 14.43
CA GLY A 153 7.51 10.64 15.14
C GLY A 153 7.08 11.77 14.19
N ASN A 154 7.69 12.95 14.34
CA ASN A 154 7.47 14.10 13.47
C ASN A 154 8.65 14.33 12.49
N PHE A 155 9.38 13.28 12.14
CA PHE A 155 10.63 13.37 11.39
C PHE A 155 10.50 12.72 10.00
N CYS A 156 11.05 13.40 8.98
CA CYS A 156 11.15 12.91 7.61
C CYS A 156 12.38 12.00 7.43
N GLU A 157 12.36 11.21 6.32
CA GLU A 157 13.50 10.39 5.87
C GLU A 157 13.99 9.40 6.94
N VAL A 158 13.07 8.84 7.70
CA VAL A 158 13.36 7.86 8.76
C VAL A 158 13.21 6.46 8.21
N MET A 159 14.16 5.57 8.53
CA MET A 159 14.02 4.13 8.32
C MET A 159 13.93 3.41 9.66
N ILE A 160 12.95 2.51 9.81
CA ILE A 160 12.74 1.74 11.04
C ILE A 160 12.74 0.24 10.74
N VAL A 161 13.51 -0.51 11.54
CA VAL A 161 13.54 -1.98 11.54
C VAL A 161 13.44 -2.48 12.97
N GLY A 162 12.29 -2.89 13.42
CA GLY A 162 12.15 -3.37 14.80
C GLY A 162 10.73 -3.27 15.34
N ASN A 163 10.60 -3.20 16.66
CA ASN A 163 9.31 -3.16 17.34
C ASN A 163 9.27 -2.02 18.37
N ASN A 164 8.12 -1.36 18.47
CA ASN A 164 7.86 -0.29 19.43
C ASN A 164 8.86 0.87 19.33
N ILE A 165 9.33 1.17 18.12
CA ILE A 165 10.26 2.26 17.87
C ILE A 165 9.46 3.51 17.52
N THR A 166 9.72 4.61 18.25
CA THR A 166 9.34 5.95 17.84
C THR A 166 10.61 6.72 17.56
N ALA A 167 10.80 7.16 16.30
CA ALA A 167 11.96 7.93 15.93
C ALA A 167 11.95 9.30 16.64
N ASN A 168 13.11 9.78 17.02
CA ASN A 168 13.31 11.06 17.71
C ASN A 168 14.25 12.02 16.95
N THR A 169 14.65 11.65 15.73
CA THR A 169 15.41 12.47 14.79
C THR A 169 15.12 12.05 13.36
N GLY A 170 15.27 12.96 12.40
CA GLY A 170 15.13 12.70 10.97
C GLY A 170 16.42 12.16 10.32
N SER A 171 16.31 11.81 9.03
CA SER A 171 17.42 11.32 8.18
C SER A 171 18.27 10.23 8.87
N SER A 172 17.62 9.33 9.59
CA SER A 172 18.24 8.33 10.45
C SER A 172 17.61 6.97 10.35
N THR A 173 18.38 5.92 10.64
CA THR A 173 17.91 4.55 10.73
C THR A 173 17.82 4.10 12.19
N PHE A 174 16.67 3.59 12.57
CA PHE A 174 16.37 3.07 13.91
C PHE A 174 16.20 1.56 13.87
N VAL A 175 16.95 0.86 14.72
CA VAL A 175 16.88 -0.60 14.86
C VAL A 175 16.87 -1.00 16.34
N ASN A 176 16.12 -2.03 16.73
CA ASN A 176 16.16 -2.53 18.11
C ASN A 176 17.47 -3.25 18.41
N ARG A 177 17.99 -3.99 17.43
CA ARG A 177 19.27 -4.70 17.57
C ARG A 177 20.00 -4.62 16.24
N LEU A 178 21.23 -4.16 16.30
CA LEU A 178 22.15 -4.16 15.17
C LEU A 178 23.24 -5.21 15.43
N SER A 179 23.34 -6.18 14.52
CA SER A 179 24.47 -7.11 14.49
C SER A 179 25.33 -6.77 13.28
N ILE A 180 26.54 -6.37 13.51
CA ILE A 180 27.52 -6.07 12.46
C ILE A 180 28.55 -7.20 12.47
N MET A 181 28.61 -7.95 11.37
CA MET A 181 29.57 -9.03 11.19
C MET A 181 30.82 -8.49 10.44
N ASN A 182 31.96 -9.07 10.75
CA ASN A 182 33.22 -8.72 10.09
C ASN A 182 33.63 -7.23 10.24
N ILE A 183 33.43 -6.69 11.43
CA ILE A 183 33.86 -5.31 11.71
C ILE A 183 35.39 -5.25 11.62
N PRO A 184 35.96 -4.35 10.81
CA PRO A 184 37.41 -4.16 10.79
C PRO A 184 37.98 -3.85 12.18
N THR A 185 39.16 -4.38 12.53
CA THR A 185 39.80 -4.17 13.81
C THR A 185 40.80 -3.00 13.79
N SER A 186 40.88 -2.30 12.66
CA SER A 186 41.76 -1.16 12.46
C SER A 186 41.06 -0.10 11.60
N SER A 187 41.38 1.17 11.83
CA SER A 187 40.94 2.29 11.00
C SER A 187 41.70 2.42 9.68
N ALA A 188 42.81 1.67 9.51
CA ALA A 188 43.69 1.79 8.35
C ALA A 188 42.93 1.49 7.02
N GLY A 189 42.94 2.44 6.11
CA GLY A 189 42.26 2.33 4.79
C GLY A 189 40.76 2.47 4.80
N LEU A 190 40.14 2.77 5.93
CA LEU A 190 38.70 3.02 6.01
C LEU A 190 38.34 4.49 5.70
N PRO A 191 37.27 4.76 5.00
CA PRO A 191 36.82 6.12 4.77
C PRO A 191 36.31 6.80 6.06
N THR A 192 36.34 8.13 6.09
CA THR A 192 35.78 8.91 7.21
C THR A 192 34.29 8.54 7.44
N GLY A 193 33.93 8.34 8.70
CA GLY A 193 32.61 7.89 9.11
C GLY A 193 32.41 6.36 9.12
N ALA A 194 33.39 5.58 8.68
CA ALA A 194 33.34 4.13 8.80
C ALA A 194 33.48 3.68 10.26
N VAL A 195 32.85 2.56 10.60
CA VAL A 195 32.88 1.96 11.94
C VAL A 195 33.93 0.84 11.97
N TYR A 196 34.80 0.85 13.00
CA TYR A 196 35.71 -0.25 13.27
C TYR A 196 35.70 -0.63 14.76
N SER A 197 36.25 -1.78 15.11
CA SER A 197 36.36 -2.24 16.48
C SER A 197 37.83 -2.17 16.93
N ASP A 198 38.04 -1.51 18.03
CA ASP A 198 39.35 -1.50 18.70
C ASP A 198 39.16 -1.91 20.17
N SER A 199 39.81 -2.99 20.56
CA SER A 199 39.73 -3.54 21.94
C SER A 199 38.29 -3.73 22.43
N CYS A 200 37.39 -4.30 21.58
CA CYS A 200 35.95 -4.50 21.83
C CYS A 200 35.13 -3.22 21.95
N VAL A 201 35.63 -2.08 21.54
CA VAL A 201 34.91 -0.80 21.49
C VAL A 201 34.67 -0.40 20.03
N LEU A 202 33.43 -0.05 19.68
CA LEU A 202 33.12 0.51 18.36
C LEU A 202 33.63 1.96 18.30
N LYS A 203 34.40 2.26 17.27
CA LYS A 203 34.91 3.60 16.96
C LYS A 203 34.51 4.01 15.54
N ILE A 204 34.52 5.30 15.28
CA ILE A 204 34.27 5.91 13.96
C ILE A 204 35.58 6.54 13.49
N VAL A 205 35.91 6.34 12.21
CA VAL A 205 37.08 6.97 11.56
C VAL A 205 36.86 8.46 11.37
#